data_38ae93206009eac39aced68c9f7c9b88
#
_entry.id   38ae93206009eac39aced68c9f7c9b88
#
_cell.length_a   1.000
_cell.length_b   1.000
_cell.length_c   1.000
_cell.angle_alpha   90.00
_cell.angle_beta   90.00
_cell.angle_gamma   90.00
#
_symmetry.space_group_name_H-M   'P 1'
#
loop_
_entity.id
_entity.type
_entity.pdbx_description
1 polymer ?
#
loop_
_entity_poly.entity_id
_entity_poly.type
_entity_poly.pdbx_seq_one_letter_code
_entity_poly.pdbx_strand_id
1 'polypeptide(L)'
;MNIHEYQAKELLAKFGVPVPAGHAAMSVEEAVEAAKKLPGPLYVVKAQIHAGGRGKGKFKELGPDAKGGVRLAKTLDEVEAAAKDMLGNTLVTVQTGEHGKQVNRLYVTDGVDIAKEFYLAVLVDRATGRIAMVASTEGGMDIEDVAHNSPEKIHTMDIDPATGFMPHHGRAVANALGLKGDLAKQAQKTAAKLYEAFLGTDASQIEINPLAVTEDDKLMVLDAKVGFDSNAMFRHKDLAELRDETEEDPMELEASKHDLAYIKLDGDIGCMVNGAGLAMATMDIIKLNGMFPANFLDVGGGANKEKVTAAFKIILSDPAVKGILVNIFGGIMRCDIIADGIVAAAKEVNLSVPLVVRLEGTNVEKGKEILANSGLPIVAADDLGDAAKKIVGEVKQAA
;
A
#
# COMPACT_ATOMS: atom_id res chain seq x y z
N MET A 1 -4.58 -5.14 2.00
CA MET A 1 -4.07 -5.02 3.40
C MET A 1 -2.63 -5.50 3.44
N ASN A 2 -1.71 -4.70 4.00
CA ASN A 2 -0.29 -5.09 4.20
C ASN A 2 -0.06 -5.46 5.66
N ILE A 3 1.00 -6.25 5.91
CA ILE A 3 1.45 -6.61 7.25
C ILE A 3 2.93 -6.29 7.43
N HIS A 4 3.38 -6.20 8.69
CA HIS A 4 4.80 -5.97 9.00
C HIS A 4 5.68 -7.17 8.66
N GLU A 5 6.98 -6.93 8.46
CA GLU A 5 7.97 -7.97 8.13
C GLU A 5 7.97 -9.13 9.14
N TYR A 6 7.90 -8.83 10.46
CA TYR A 6 7.89 -9.90 11.47
C TYR A 6 6.65 -10.79 11.35
N GLN A 7 5.47 -10.21 11.10
CA GLN A 7 4.22 -10.94 10.87
C GLN A 7 4.30 -11.77 9.57
N ALA A 8 4.86 -11.18 8.51
CA ALA A 8 5.08 -11.87 7.25
C ALA A 8 5.99 -13.09 7.41
N LYS A 9 7.09 -12.96 8.14
CA LYS A 9 8.03 -14.07 8.40
C LYS A 9 7.41 -15.15 9.30
N GLU A 10 6.65 -14.77 10.32
CA GLU A 10 5.90 -15.72 11.14
C GLU A 10 4.85 -16.50 10.31
N LEU A 11 4.15 -15.80 9.43
CA LEU A 11 3.20 -16.43 8.51
C LEU A 11 3.90 -17.42 7.57
N LEU A 12 4.97 -16.98 6.90
CA LEU A 12 5.73 -17.82 5.97
C LEU A 12 6.35 -19.04 6.65
N ALA A 13 6.80 -18.90 7.90
CA ALA A 13 7.31 -20.01 8.70
C ALA A 13 6.25 -21.10 8.96
N LYS A 14 4.97 -20.72 9.14
CA LYS A 14 3.86 -21.69 9.27
C LYS A 14 3.66 -22.54 8.02
N PHE A 15 4.01 -22.01 6.85
CA PHE A 15 4.02 -22.74 5.58
C PHE A 15 5.34 -23.52 5.35
N GLY A 16 6.30 -23.43 6.26
CA GLY A 16 7.58 -24.12 6.17
C GLY A 16 8.60 -23.43 5.25
N VAL A 17 8.45 -22.12 5.03
CA VAL A 17 9.47 -21.28 4.39
C VAL A 17 10.57 -21.00 5.40
N PRO A 18 11.87 -21.18 5.05
CA PRO A 18 12.96 -20.96 5.99
C PRO A 18 13.17 -19.45 6.24
N VAL A 19 13.07 -19.05 7.50
CA VAL A 19 13.29 -17.69 8.00
C VAL A 19 14.22 -17.70 9.20
N PRO A 20 15.07 -16.69 9.44
CA PRO A 20 15.81 -16.56 10.67
C PRO A 20 14.89 -16.42 11.88
N ALA A 21 15.32 -16.90 13.04
CA ALA A 21 14.62 -16.64 14.30
C ALA A 21 14.57 -15.13 14.57
N GLY A 22 13.46 -14.66 15.15
CA GLY A 22 13.29 -13.26 15.47
C GLY A 22 12.01 -13.00 16.26
N HIS A 23 11.96 -11.84 16.92
CA HIS A 23 10.85 -11.44 17.77
C HIS A 23 10.54 -9.94 17.57
N ALA A 24 9.26 -9.61 17.58
CA ALA A 24 8.82 -8.22 17.63
C ALA A 24 9.07 -7.60 19.01
N ALA A 25 9.25 -6.28 19.04
CA ALA A 25 9.42 -5.52 20.26
C ALA A 25 8.74 -4.15 20.14
N MET A 26 7.94 -3.79 21.14
CA MET A 26 7.21 -2.51 21.20
C MET A 26 7.87 -1.53 22.19
N SER A 27 8.87 -1.97 22.92
CA SER A 27 9.67 -1.15 23.83
C SER A 27 11.15 -1.50 23.72
N VAL A 28 12.00 -0.66 24.32
CA VAL A 28 13.45 -0.91 24.38
C VAL A 28 13.76 -2.17 25.19
N GLU A 29 13.05 -2.35 26.30
CA GLU A 29 13.18 -3.51 27.17
C GLU A 29 12.80 -4.80 26.44
N GLU A 30 11.70 -4.77 25.68
CA GLU A 30 11.27 -5.91 24.86
C GLU A 30 12.29 -6.24 23.76
N ALA A 31 12.95 -5.23 23.17
CA ALA A 31 13.99 -5.47 22.16
C ALA A 31 15.21 -6.20 22.76
N VAL A 32 15.63 -5.82 23.95
CA VAL A 32 16.71 -6.51 24.68
C VAL A 32 16.30 -7.94 25.06
N GLU A 33 15.05 -8.14 25.56
CA GLU A 33 14.54 -9.48 25.88
C GLU A 33 14.38 -10.35 24.62
N ALA A 34 14.01 -9.76 23.49
CA ALA A 34 13.97 -10.44 22.20
C ALA A 34 15.38 -10.95 21.81
N ALA A 35 16.41 -10.11 21.92
CA ALA A 35 17.77 -10.48 21.61
C ALA A 35 18.30 -11.61 22.52
N LYS A 36 17.96 -11.61 23.81
CA LYS A 36 18.36 -12.68 24.74
C LYS A 36 17.82 -14.07 24.37
N LYS A 37 16.72 -14.13 23.63
CA LYS A 37 16.12 -15.39 23.16
C LYS A 37 16.75 -15.93 21.88
N LEU A 38 17.60 -15.14 21.23
CA LEU A 38 18.26 -15.49 19.97
C LEU A 38 19.64 -16.08 20.21
N PRO A 39 20.14 -16.95 19.32
CA PRO A 39 21.47 -17.56 19.45
C PRO A 39 22.62 -16.54 19.56
N GLY A 40 22.57 -15.44 18.78
CA GLY A 40 23.66 -14.48 18.69
C GLY A 40 24.97 -15.09 18.17
N PRO A 41 26.11 -14.40 18.29
CA PRO A 41 26.30 -13.05 18.88
C PRO A 41 25.94 -11.88 17.94
N LEU A 42 25.45 -12.13 16.73
CA LEU A 42 25.06 -11.09 15.78
C LEU A 42 23.55 -10.96 15.79
N TYR A 43 23.06 -9.77 16.07
CA TYR A 43 21.64 -9.41 16.03
C TYR A 43 21.38 -8.37 14.96
N VAL A 44 20.19 -8.39 14.37
CA VAL A 44 19.72 -7.34 13.43
C VAL A 44 18.49 -6.70 14.03
N VAL A 45 18.58 -5.40 14.34
CA VAL A 45 17.46 -4.59 14.84
C VAL A 45 16.86 -3.83 13.66
N LYS A 46 15.59 -4.09 13.37
CA LYS A 46 14.88 -3.54 12.18
C LYS A 46 13.68 -2.73 12.60
N ALA A 47 13.62 -1.47 12.20
CA ALA A 47 12.41 -0.65 12.29
C ALA A 47 11.28 -1.30 11.47
N GLN A 48 10.08 -1.34 12.02
CA GLN A 48 8.90 -1.91 11.36
C GLN A 48 7.97 -0.79 10.93
N ILE A 49 7.99 -0.47 9.64
CA ILE A 49 7.08 0.43 8.94
C ILE A 49 6.72 -0.21 7.60
N HIS A 50 5.55 0.12 7.04
CA HIS A 50 5.11 -0.39 5.74
C HIS A 50 5.81 0.36 4.57
N ALA A 51 7.12 0.47 4.64
CA ALA A 51 7.94 1.06 3.58
C ALA A 51 9.27 0.31 3.40
N GLY A 52 9.70 0.21 2.16
CA GLY A 52 11.01 -0.30 1.79
C GLY A 52 12.13 0.73 1.99
N GLY A 53 13.39 0.28 1.78
CA GLY A 53 14.55 1.18 1.86
C GLY A 53 14.94 1.59 3.29
N ARG A 54 14.41 0.93 4.32
CA ARG A 54 14.64 1.25 5.74
C ARG A 54 16.11 1.34 6.12
N GLY A 55 16.95 0.47 5.59
CA GLY A 55 18.40 0.46 5.88
C GLY A 55 19.12 1.73 5.43
N LYS A 56 18.67 2.34 4.34
CA LYS A 56 19.20 3.61 3.80
C LYS A 56 18.41 4.85 4.27
N GLY A 57 17.31 4.63 4.99
CA GLY A 57 16.46 5.69 5.53
C GLY A 57 17.17 6.54 6.57
N LYS A 58 16.63 7.73 6.84
CA LYS A 58 17.14 8.68 7.83
C LYS A 58 16.07 9.02 8.86
N PHE A 59 16.46 9.12 10.12
CA PHE A 59 15.58 9.59 11.18
C PHE A 59 15.59 11.11 11.24
N LYS A 60 14.41 11.74 11.28
CA LYS A 60 14.29 13.22 11.35
C LYS A 60 14.88 13.81 12.60
N GLU A 61 14.70 13.12 13.73
CA GLU A 61 15.08 13.57 15.07
C GLU A 61 16.55 13.32 15.38
N LEU A 62 17.21 12.52 14.58
CA LEU A 62 18.63 12.17 14.74
C LEU A 62 19.49 12.98 13.77
N GLY A 63 20.77 13.14 14.10
CA GLY A 63 21.70 13.87 13.25
C GLY A 63 21.92 13.23 11.86
N PRO A 64 22.50 13.96 10.89
CA PRO A 64 22.65 13.51 9.51
C PRO A 64 23.49 12.23 9.35
N ASP A 65 24.37 11.95 10.30
CA ASP A 65 25.26 10.77 10.32
C ASP A 65 24.63 9.56 11.05
N ALA A 66 23.36 9.69 11.52
CA ALA A 66 22.69 8.58 12.19
C ALA A 66 22.46 7.42 11.23
N LYS A 67 22.62 6.21 11.75
CA LYS A 67 22.34 4.96 11.02
C LYS A 67 20.86 4.85 10.70
N GLY A 68 20.53 4.16 9.60
CA GLY A 68 19.16 3.92 9.17
C GLY A 68 18.35 2.98 10.08
N GLY A 69 17.20 2.55 9.59
CA GLY A 69 16.24 1.70 10.30
C GLY A 69 16.56 0.20 10.29
N VAL A 70 17.75 -0.21 9.83
CA VAL A 70 18.26 -1.59 9.95
C VAL A 70 19.67 -1.51 10.50
N ARG A 71 19.90 -2.10 11.69
CA ARG A 71 21.19 -2.01 12.39
C ARG A 71 21.67 -3.36 12.85
N LEU A 72 22.96 -3.60 12.65
CA LEU A 72 23.66 -4.75 13.22
C LEU A 72 24.11 -4.41 14.65
N ALA A 73 23.94 -5.35 15.55
CA ALA A 73 24.35 -5.27 16.95
C ALA A 73 25.05 -6.56 17.35
N LYS A 74 26.17 -6.45 18.07
CA LYS A 74 26.95 -7.60 18.55
C LYS A 74 26.82 -7.83 20.07
N THR A 75 26.21 -6.88 20.76
CA THR A 75 25.94 -6.94 22.19
C THR A 75 24.52 -6.50 22.51
N LEU A 76 24.03 -6.85 23.69
CA LEU A 76 22.73 -6.42 24.18
C LEU A 76 22.67 -4.88 24.35
N ASP A 77 23.77 -4.26 24.77
CA ASP A 77 23.86 -2.81 24.91
C ASP A 77 23.73 -2.10 23.55
N GLU A 78 24.29 -2.69 22.48
CA GLU A 78 24.12 -2.18 21.12
C GLU A 78 22.69 -2.37 20.62
N VAL A 79 22.00 -3.45 21.00
CA VAL A 79 20.57 -3.64 20.71
C VAL A 79 19.74 -2.58 21.43
N GLU A 80 20.03 -2.33 22.72
CA GLU A 80 19.36 -1.30 23.52
C GLU A 80 19.55 0.10 22.90
N ALA A 81 20.76 0.45 22.52
CA ALA A 81 21.08 1.72 21.87
C ALA A 81 20.35 1.87 20.54
N ALA A 82 20.34 0.83 19.70
CA ALA A 82 19.62 0.84 18.44
C ALA A 82 18.10 1.00 18.64
N ALA A 83 17.55 0.32 19.65
CA ALA A 83 16.12 0.42 19.97
C ALA A 83 15.73 1.84 20.44
N LYS A 84 16.54 2.46 21.32
CA LYS A 84 16.35 3.85 21.78
C LYS A 84 16.37 4.86 20.64
N ASP A 85 17.27 4.67 19.70
CA ASP A 85 17.39 5.55 18.53
C ASP A 85 16.23 5.42 17.54
N MET A 86 15.60 4.25 17.47
CA MET A 86 14.57 3.98 16.48
C MET A 86 13.15 4.21 16.98
N LEU A 87 12.83 3.71 18.19
CA LEU A 87 11.46 3.78 18.70
C LEU A 87 11.02 5.21 18.98
N GLY A 88 9.83 5.55 18.51
CA GLY A 88 9.23 6.87 18.64
C GLY A 88 9.73 7.90 17.63
N ASN A 89 10.84 7.65 16.95
CA ASN A 89 11.41 8.55 15.94
C ASN A 89 10.84 8.28 14.54
N THR A 90 10.90 9.30 13.67
CA THR A 90 10.33 9.28 12.32
C THR A 90 11.39 8.86 11.30
N LEU A 91 11.18 7.71 10.68
CA LEU A 91 12.04 7.19 9.62
C LEU A 91 11.57 7.68 8.26
N VAL A 92 12.44 8.38 7.55
CA VAL A 92 12.24 8.85 6.18
C VAL A 92 12.96 7.92 5.22
N THR A 93 12.22 7.38 4.25
CA THR A 93 12.74 6.56 3.13
C THR A 93 12.27 7.14 1.80
N VAL A 94 12.77 6.63 0.69
CA VAL A 94 12.28 7.02 -0.64
C VAL A 94 10.77 6.75 -0.76
N GLN A 95 10.27 5.65 -0.18
CA GLN A 95 8.85 5.28 -0.27
C GLN A 95 7.93 6.07 0.68
N THR A 96 8.43 6.54 1.83
CA THR A 96 7.63 7.37 2.75
C THR A 96 7.56 8.83 2.34
N GLY A 97 8.40 9.26 1.40
CA GLY A 97 8.58 10.69 1.09
C GLY A 97 9.11 11.47 2.31
N GLU A 98 9.10 12.80 2.21
CA GLU A 98 9.64 13.71 3.25
C GLU A 98 8.89 13.64 4.58
N HIS A 99 7.62 13.21 4.58
CA HIS A 99 6.83 13.10 5.80
C HIS A 99 7.34 11.99 6.71
N GLY A 100 7.91 10.92 6.16
CA GLY A 100 8.38 9.78 6.92
C GLY A 100 7.25 9.01 7.62
N LYS A 101 7.63 7.97 8.36
CA LYS A 101 6.71 7.21 9.23
C LYS A 101 7.34 7.04 10.61
N GLN A 102 6.55 7.21 11.66
CA GLN A 102 6.99 6.98 13.04
C GLN A 102 7.20 5.49 13.27
N VAL A 103 8.31 5.14 13.90
CA VAL A 103 8.64 3.75 14.23
C VAL A 103 8.04 3.41 15.59
N ASN A 104 6.94 2.67 15.58
CA ASN A 104 6.21 2.26 16.79
C ASN A 104 6.60 0.85 17.26
N ARG A 105 7.35 0.10 16.44
CA ARG A 105 7.76 -1.27 16.72
C ARG A 105 9.06 -1.64 16.02
N LEU A 106 9.74 -2.60 16.60
CA LEU A 106 10.97 -3.17 16.05
C LEU A 106 10.80 -4.67 15.82
N TYR A 107 11.67 -5.20 14.98
CA TYR A 107 11.89 -6.63 14.84
C TYR A 107 13.37 -6.91 15.10
N VAL A 108 13.64 -7.73 16.12
CA VAL A 108 14.98 -8.18 16.45
C VAL A 108 15.13 -9.60 15.95
N THR A 109 16.05 -9.84 15.04
CA THR A 109 16.28 -11.14 14.41
C THR A 109 17.73 -11.56 14.55
N ASP A 110 17.96 -12.88 14.54
CA ASP A 110 19.30 -13.45 14.50
C ASP A 110 20.02 -13.02 13.22
N GLY A 111 21.29 -12.70 13.34
CA GLY A 111 22.13 -12.35 12.20
C GLY A 111 22.50 -13.59 11.39
N VAL A 112 22.66 -13.41 10.11
CA VAL A 112 23.00 -14.47 9.15
C VAL A 112 24.21 -14.03 8.33
N ASP A 113 25.20 -14.90 8.21
CA ASP A 113 26.35 -14.68 7.33
C ASP A 113 25.92 -14.95 5.88
N ILE A 114 25.86 -13.88 5.09
CA ILE A 114 25.31 -13.88 3.74
C ILE A 114 26.42 -14.11 2.73
N ALA A 115 26.32 -15.21 1.96
CA ALA A 115 27.20 -15.46 0.82
C ALA A 115 26.67 -14.81 -0.48
N LYS A 116 25.33 -14.84 -0.70
CA LYS A 116 24.70 -14.26 -1.89
C LYS A 116 23.24 -13.88 -1.63
N GLU A 117 22.79 -12.79 -2.26
CA GLU A 117 21.44 -12.28 -2.18
C GLU A 117 20.72 -12.42 -3.52
N PHE A 118 19.41 -12.66 -3.47
CA PHE A 118 18.52 -12.82 -4.60
C PHE A 118 17.20 -12.11 -4.33
N TYR A 119 16.45 -11.89 -5.40
CA TYR A 119 15.06 -11.47 -5.37
C TYR A 119 14.13 -12.62 -5.76
N LEU A 120 13.04 -12.79 -5.03
CA LEU A 120 11.96 -13.72 -5.40
C LEU A 120 10.61 -13.15 -4.96
N ALA A 121 9.67 -13.06 -5.88
CA ALA A 121 8.31 -12.64 -5.56
C ALA A 121 7.27 -13.59 -6.15
N VAL A 122 6.09 -13.59 -5.54
CA VAL A 122 4.85 -14.21 -6.06
C VAL A 122 3.79 -13.14 -6.11
N LEU A 123 3.16 -12.94 -7.25
CA LEU A 123 2.17 -11.88 -7.47
C LEU A 123 1.12 -12.30 -8.52
N VAL A 124 0.05 -11.53 -8.61
CA VAL A 124 -0.90 -11.65 -9.71
C VAL A 124 -0.41 -10.85 -10.91
N ASP A 125 -0.09 -11.50 -12.01
CA ASP A 125 0.16 -10.81 -13.27
C ASP A 125 -1.16 -10.41 -13.92
N ARG A 126 -1.40 -9.11 -13.98
CA ARG A 126 -2.62 -8.55 -14.55
C ARG A 126 -2.71 -8.65 -16.06
N ALA A 127 -1.57 -8.80 -16.75
CA ALA A 127 -1.54 -8.94 -18.21
C ALA A 127 -2.02 -10.33 -18.64
N THR A 128 -1.61 -11.37 -17.91
CA THR A 128 -1.98 -12.75 -18.21
C THR A 128 -3.17 -13.27 -17.39
N GLY A 129 -3.53 -12.57 -16.29
CA GLY A 129 -4.54 -13.02 -15.33
C GLY A 129 -4.11 -14.26 -14.55
N ARG A 130 -2.80 -14.50 -14.43
CA ARG A 130 -2.21 -15.66 -13.76
C ARG A 130 -1.40 -15.26 -12.55
N ILE A 131 -1.08 -16.23 -11.71
CA ILE A 131 -0.05 -16.05 -10.69
C ILE A 131 1.31 -16.17 -11.36
N ALA A 132 2.18 -15.22 -11.11
CA ALA A 132 3.55 -15.24 -11.60
C ALA A 132 4.55 -15.30 -10.45
N MET A 133 5.63 -16.02 -10.65
CA MET A 133 6.84 -15.92 -9.85
C MET A 133 7.85 -15.06 -10.59
N VAL A 134 8.41 -14.08 -9.91
CA VAL A 134 9.46 -13.20 -10.44
C VAL A 134 10.74 -13.45 -9.65
N ALA A 135 11.81 -13.81 -10.35
CA ALA A 135 13.10 -14.13 -9.77
C ALA A 135 14.21 -13.30 -10.41
N SER A 136 15.17 -12.84 -9.60
CA SER A 136 16.37 -12.17 -10.08
C SER A 136 17.59 -12.52 -9.24
N THR A 137 18.77 -12.50 -9.88
CA THR A 137 20.07 -12.62 -9.21
C THR A 137 20.49 -11.34 -8.48
N GLU A 138 19.75 -10.25 -8.68
CA GLU A 138 19.98 -8.94 -8.06
C GLU A 138 19.07 -8.80 -6.82
N GLY A 139 19.53 -9.30 -5.68
CA GLY A 139 18.85 -9.17 -4.39
C GLY A 139 19.36 -7.99 -3.58
N GLY A 140 18.58 -7.56 -2.58
CA GLY A 140 18.93 -6.44 -1.71
C GLY A 140 18.92 -5.05 -2.39
N MET A 141 18.45 -4.99 -3.64
CA MET A 141 18.33 -3.79 -4.45
C MET A 141 16.86 -3.45 -4.72
N ASP A 142 16.63 -2.22 -5.21
CA ASP A 142 15.32 -1.83 -5.73
C ASP A 142 15.07 -2.60 -7.05
N ILE A 143 14.02 -3.43 -7.07
CA ILE A 143 13.75 -4.31 -8.21
C ILE A 143 13.22 -3.54 -9.42
N GLU A 144 12.56 -2.40 -9.21
CA GLU A 144 12.10 -1.51 -10.26
C GLU A 144 13.30 -0.91 -11.03
N ASP A 145 14.35 -0.52 -10.30
CA ASP A 145 15.60 -0.07 -10.91
C ASP A 145 16.26 -1.18 -11.74
N VAL A 146 16.25 -2.43 -11.23
CA VAL A 146 16.78 -3.57 -11.98
C VAL A 146 15.94 -3.84 -13.24
N ALA A 147 14.61 -3.80 -13.11
CA ALA A 147 13.71 -4.00 -14.24
C ALA A 147 13.87 -2.92 -15.34
N HIS A 148 14.19 -1.70 -14.94
CA HIS A 148 14.42 -0.58 -15.87
C HIS A 148 15.79 -0.66 -16.55
N ASN A 149 16.84 -0.93 -15.77
CA ASN A 149 18.23 -0.82 -16.24
C ASN A 149 18.79 -2.14 -16.78
N SER A 150 18.25 -3.29 -16.37
CA SER A 150 18.73 -4.63 -16.70
C SER A 150 17.58 -5.63 -16.76
N PRO A 151 16.57 -5.42 -17.66
CA PRO A 151 15.37 -6.23 -17.72
C PRO A 151 15.66 -7.72 -18.00
N GLU A 152 16.78 -8.05 -18.64
CA GLU A 152 17.24 -9.42 -18.88
C GLU A 152 17.56 -10.20 -17.60
N LYS A 153 17.74 -9.53 -16.47
CA LYS A 153 17.95 -10.16 -15.16
C LYS A 153 16.64 -10.49 -14.42
N ILE A 154 15.50 -10.06 -14.95
CA ILE A 154 14.19 -10.35 -14.40
C ILE A 154 13.61 -11.55 -15.13
N HIS A 155 13.36 -12.62 -14.40
CA HIS A 155 12.78 -13.85 -14.93
C HIS A 155 11.36 -14.02 -14.36
N THR A 156 10.36 -14.00 -15.25
CA THR A 156 8.97 -14.21 -14.88
C THR A 156 8.52 -15.61 -15.31
N MET A 157 7.84 -16.31 -14.41
CA MET A 157 7.33 -17.67 -14.61
C MET A 157 5.85 -17.69 -14.25
N ASP A 158 5.00 -17.77 -15.27
CA ASP A 158 3.55 -17.86 -15.10
C ASP A 158 3.14 -19.25 -14.64
N ILE A 159 2.20 -19.31 -13.73
CA ILE A 159 1.62 -20.54 -13.21
C ILE A 159 0.16 -20.60 -13.62
N ASP A 160 -0.19 -21.59 -14.43
CA ASP A 160 -1.57 -21.80 -14.84
C ASP A 160 -2.40 -22.26 -13.62
N PRO A 161 -3.48 -21.54 -13.25
CA PRO A 161 -4.29 -21.90 -12.08
C PRO A 161 -4.96 -23.28 -12.21
N ALA A 162 -5.16 -23.79 -13.42
CA ALA A 162 -5.73 -25.12 -13.64
C ALA A 162 -4.77 -26.25 -13.26
N THR A 163 -3.45 -26.03 -13.38
CA THR A 163 -2.43 -27.03 -13.01
C THR A 163 -1.79 -26.74 -11.66
N GLY A 164 -1.81 -25.50 -11.21
CA GLY A 164 -1.11 -25.04 -10.03
C GLY A 164 0.41 -25.10 -10.16
N PHE A 165 1.09 -24.99 -9.04
CA PHE A 165 2.55 -25.07 -9.00
C PHE A 165 3.02 -26.52 -9.27
N MET A 166 3.87 -26.66 -10.28
CA MET A 166 4.43 -27.94 -10.70
C MET A 166 5.95 -27.95 -10.53
N PRO A 167 6.61 -29.13 -10.44
CA PRO A 167 8.07 -29.24 -10.26
C PRO A 167 8.91 -28.47 -11.28
N HIS A 168 8.43 -28.26 -12.48
CA HIS A 168 9.15 -27.50 -13.51
C HIS A 168 9.22 -26.00 -13.17
N HIS A 169 8.19 -25.42 -12.51
CA HIS A 169 8.24 -24.04 -12.03
C HIS A 169 9.36 -23.85 -11.00
N GLY A 170 9.47 -24.78 -10.03
CA GLY A 170 10.57 -24.74 -9.05
C GLY A 170 11.95 -24.85 -9.69
N ARG A 171 12.08 -25.71 -10.73
CA ARG A 171 13.34 -25.79 -11.49
C ARG A 171 13.64 -24.51 -12.27
N ALA A 172 12.61 -23.87 -12.82
CA ALA A 172 12.76 -22.58 -13.51
C ALA A 172 13.25 -21.50 -12.54
N VAL A 173 12.66 -21.40 -11.32
CA VAL A 173 13.13 -20.51 -10.27
C VAL A 173 14.59 -20.78 -9.90
N ALA A 174 14.94 -22.05 -9.62
CA ALA A 174 16.32 -22.41 -9.27
C ALA A 174 17.33 -22.04 -10.38
N ASN A 175 16.96 -22.25 -11.64
CA ASN A 175 17.79 -21.89 -12.78
C ASN A 175 17.92 -20.38 -12.95
N ALA A 176 16.84 -19.63 -12.80
CA ALA A 176 16.86 -18.15 -12.84
C ALA A 176 17.79 -17.56 -11.79
N LEU A 177 17.83 -18.16 -10.59
CA LEU A 177 18.73 -17.77 -9.51
C LEU A 177 20.16 -18.32 -9.68
N GLY A 178 20.40 -19.16 -10.70
CA GLY A 178 21.71 -19.80 -10.94
C GLY A 178 22.11 -20.82 -9.87
N LEU A 179 21.15 -21.35 -9.11
CA LEU A 179 21.37 -22.30 -8.03
C LEU A 179 21.49 -23.73 -8.55
N LYS A 180 22.38 -24.52 -7.94
CA LYS A 180 22.70 -25.90 -8.33
C LYS A 180 22.70 -26.83 -7.10
N GLY A 181 22.67 -28.15 -7.33
CA GLY A 181 22.79 -29.15 -6.28
C GLY A 181 21.68 -29.04 -5.22
N ASP A 182 22.08 -29.03 -3.96
CA ASP A 182 21.13 -28.94 -2.83
C ASP A 182 20.48 -27.56 -2.69
N LEU A 183 21.18 -26.49 -3.05
CA LEU A 183 20.59 -25.13 -3.08
C LEU A 183 19.45 -25.05 -4.11
N ALA A 184 19.59 -25.72 -5.27
CA ALA A 184 18.48 -25.77 -6.24
C ALA A 184 17.26 -26.52 -5.68
N LYS A 185 17.45 -27.59 -4.90
CA LYS A 185 16.35 -28.31 -4.23
C LYS A 185 15.69 -27.45 -3.16
N GLN A 186 16.49 -26.69 -2.39
CA GLN A 186 15.97 -25.74 -1.40
C GLN A 186 15.14 -24.63 -2.09
N ALA A 187 15.62 -24.06 -3.19
CA ALA A 187 14.90 -23.04 -3.95
C ALA A 187 13.57 -23.58 -4.50
N GLN A 188 13.57 -24.79 -5.06
CA GLN A 188 12.34 -25.43 -5.54
C GLN A 188 11.32 -25.63 -4.42
N LYS A 189 11.77 -26.10 -3.25
CA LYS A 189 10.91 -26.28 -2.07
C LYS A 189 10.38 -24.93 -1.55
N THR A 190 11.24 -23.93 -1.46
CA THR A 190 10.85 -22.56 -1.01
C THR A 190 9.82 -21.95 -1.97
N ALA A 191 10.04 -22.04 -3.28
CA ALA A 191 9.09 -21.54 -4.29
C ALA A 191 7.73 -22.23 -4.17
N ALA A 192 7.68 -23.55 -3.99
CA ALA A 192 6.45 -24.30 -3.78
C ALA A 192 5.71 -23.81 -2.51
N LYS A 193 6.43 -23.59 -1.40
CA LYS A 193 5.87 -23.12 -0.14
C LYS A 193 5.37 -21.67 -0.21
N LEU A 194 6.06 -20.81 -0.94
CA LEU A 194 5.59 -19.44 -1.20
C LEU A 194 4.30 -19.44 -2.02
N TYR A 195 4.19 -20.32 -3.01
CA TYR A 195 2.95 -20.47 -3.77
C TYR A 195 1.79 -21.02 -2.92
N GLU A 196 2.04 -22.02 -2.06
CA GLU A 196 1.06 -22.53 -1.09
C GLU A 196 0.60 -21.41 -0.14
N ALA A 197 1.54 -20.61 0.39
CA ALA A 197 1.23 -19.47 1.26
C ALA A 197 0.40 -18.41 0.51
N PHE A 198 0.77 -18.09 -0.72
CA PHE A 198 0.08 -17.11 -1.55
C PHE A 198 -1.40 -17.48 -1.75
N LEU A 199 -1.68 -18.72 -2.15
CA LEU A 199 -3.06 -19.20 -2.34
C LEU A 199 -3.80 -19.37 -1.01
N GLY A 200 -3.13 -19.92 0.00
CA GLY A 200 -3.75 -20.25 1.29
C GLY A 200 -4.15 -19.02 2.12
N THR A 201 -3.62 -17.85 1.78
CA THR A 201 -3.87 -16.60 2.49
C THR A 201 -4.56 -15.52 1.64
N ASP A 202 -4.94 -15.83 0.40
CA ASP A 202 -5.39 -14.85 -0.58
C ASP A 202 -4.43 -13.64 -0.66
N ALA A 203 -3.13 -13.92 -0.69
CA ALA A 203 -2.15 -12.87 -0.88
C ALA A 203 -2.28 -12.24 -2.27
N SER A 204 -2.12 -10.95 -2.35
CA SER A 204 -1.99 -10.20 -3.61
C SER A 204 -0.54 -10.09 -4.07
N GLN A 205 0.39 -10.15 -3.10
CA GLN A 205 1.83 -10.11 -3.29
C GLN A 205 2.53 -10.78 -2.11
N ILE A 206 3.55 -11.60 -2.41
CA ILE A 206 4.60 -12.00 -1.47
C ILE A 206 5.92 -11.64 -2.12
N GLU A 207 6.66 -10.72 -1.54
CA GLU A 207 7.95 -10.26 -2.04
C GLU A 207 9.03 -10.61 -1.02
N ILE A 208 10.09 -11.24 -1.49
CA ILE A 208 11.27 -11.62 -0.72
C ILE A 208 12.47 -10.87 -1.25
N ASN A 209 12.99 -9.92 -0.47
CA ASN A 209 14.12 -9.11 -0.89
C ASN A 209 14.98 -8.64 0.31
N PRO A 210 16.06 -9.41 0.65
CA PRO A 210 16.61 -10.52 -0.12
C PRO A 210 16.15 -11.91 0.32
N LEU A 211 16.14 -12.84 -0.65
CA LEU A 211 16.32 -14.25 -0.42
C LEU A 211 17.82 -14.53 -0.42
N ALA A 212 18.37 -15.06 0.66
CA ALA A 212 19.81 -15.20 0.81
C ALA A 212 20.27 -16.66 0.83
N VAL A 213 21.42 -16.90 0.21
CA VAL A 213 22.25 -18.08 0.48
C VAL A 213 23.23 -17.71 1.58
N THR A 214 23.28 -18.51 2.63
CA THR A 214 24.20 -18.35 3.75
C THR A 214 25.54 -19.02 3.49
N GLU A 215 26.58 -18.64 4.24
CA GLU A 215 27.92 -19.28 4.16
C GLU A 215 27.87 -20.79 4.46
N ASP A 216 26.86 -21.29 5.17
CA ASP A 216 26.66 -22.74 5.43
C ASP A 216 25.69 -23.41 4.42
N ASP A 217 25.57 -22.85 3.22
CA ASP A 217 24.79 -23.39 2.08
C ASP A 217 23.28 -23.57 2.40
N LYS A 218 22.69 -22.68 3.17
CA LYS A 218 21.24 -22.64 3.41
C LYS A 218 20.58 -21.50 2.65
N LEU A 219 19.36 -21.72 2.20
CA LEU A 219 18.53 -20.69 1.60
C LEU A 219 17.57 -20.13 2.65
N MET A 220 17.61 -18.81 2.89
CA MET A 220 16.81 -18.13 3.91
C MET A 220 16.15 -16.86 3.41
N VAL A 221 14.94 -16.61 3.88
CA VAL A 221 14.19 -15.35 3.66
C VAL A 221 14.60 -14.34 4.72
N LEU A 222 15.34 -13.30 4.34
CA LEU A 222 15.85 -12.31 5.29
C LEU A 222 14.92 -11.09 5.44
N ASP A 223 14.21 -10.75 4.39
CA ASP A 223 13.14 -9.74 4.45
C ASP A 223 11.95 -10.22 3.60
N ALA A 224 10.74 -9.93 4.08
CA ALA A 224 9.49 -10.33 3.44
C ALA A 224 8.45 -9.22 3.53
N LYS A 225 7.83 -8.91 2.40
CA LYS A 225 6.65 -8.04 2.30
C LYS A 225 5.48 -8.86 1.82
N VAL A 226 4.40 -8.86 2.57
CA VAL A 226 3.17 -9.60 2.23
C VAL A 226 1.99 -8.64 2.24
N GLY A 227 1.28 -8.63 1.14
CA GLY A 227 0.00 -7.96 0.98
C GLY A 227 -1.10 -8.95 0.68
N PHE A 228 -2.29 -8.73 1.20
CA PHE A 228 -3.47 -9.57 1.00
C PHE A 228 -4.53 -8.86 0.16
N ASP A 229 -5.35 -9.63 -0.52
CA ASP A 229 -6.58 -9.12 -1.11
C ASP A 229 -7.57 -8.73 -0.01
N SER A 230 -7.81 -7.43 0.15
CA SER A 230 -8.73 -6.92 1.18
C SER A 230 -10.14 -7.45 1.01
N ASN A 231 -10.56 -7.79 -0.21
CA ASN A 231 -11.87 -8.38 -0.49
C ASN A 231 -12.01 -9.81 0.04
N ALA A 232 -10.91 -10.50 0.34
CA ALA A 232 -10.90 -11.86 0.86
C ALA A 232 -10.83 -11.93 2.40
N MET A 233 -10.57 -10.81 3.09
CA MET A 233 -10.33 -10.80 4.54
C MET A 233 -11.53 -11.27 5.38
N PHE A 234 -12.75 -11.26 4.84
CA PHE A 234 -13.91 -11.81 5.52
C PHE A 234 -13.78 -13.31 5.88
N ARG A 235 -12.96 -14.05 5.12
CA ARG A 235 -12.68 -15.48 5.34
C ARG A 235 -11.34 -15.74 6.04
N HIS A 236 -10.53 -14.71 6.30
CA HIS A 236 -9.23 -14.74 6.99
C HIS A 236 -9.23 -13.81 8.21
N LYS A 237 -10.07 -14.11 9.21
CA LYS A 237 -10.21 -13.26 10.40
C LYS A 237 -8.92 -13.12 11.19
N ASP A 238 -8.15 -14.20 11.29
CA ASP A 238 -6.83 -14.23 11.93
C ASP A 238 -5.80 -13.34 11.22
N LEU A 239 -5.86 -13.25 9.90
CA LEU A 239 -5.01 -12.33 9.14
C LEU A 239 -5.50 -10.88 9.25
N ALA A 240 -6.81 -10.66 9.28
CA ALA A 240 -7.39 -9.33 9.45
C ALA A 240 -6.97 -8.68 10.79
N GLU A 241 -6.75 -9.46 11.85
CA GLU A 241 -6.25 -9.01 13.15
C GLU A 241 -4.79 -8.50 13.10
N LEU A 242 -4.04 -8.84 12.05
CA LEU A 242 -2.66 -8.37 11.85
C LEU A 242 -2.59 -6.94 11.28
N ARG A 243 -3.74 -6.34 10.92
CA ARG A 243 -3.81 -5.00 10.36
C ARG A 243 -3.27 -3.97 11.33
N ASP A 244 -2.42 -3.09 10.83
CA ASP A 244 -1.92 -1.95 11.58
C ASP A 244 -2.48 -0.65 10.98
N GLU A 245 -3.53 -0.13 11.60
CA GLU A 245 -4.19 1.09 11.15
C GLU A 245 -3.28 2.33 11.25
N THR A 246 -2.22 2.31 12.08
CA THR A 246 -1.26 3.42 12.19
C THR A 246 -0.36 3.56 10.97
N GLU A 247 -0.30 2.52 10.14
CA GLU A 247 0.45 2.52 8.88
C GLU A 247 -0.37 2.98 7.67
N GLU A 248 -1.69 3.07 7.82
CA GLU A 248 -2.60 3.50 6.75
C GLU A 248 -2.70 5.03 6.66
N ASP A 249 -3.21 5.54 5.54
CA ASP A 249 -3.54 6.96 5.44
C ASP A 249 -4.78 7.26 6.31
N PRO A 250 -4.74 8.30 7.15
CA PRO A 250 -5.86 8.62 8.04
C PRO A 250 -7.18 8.92 7.31
N MET A 251 -7.12 9.48 6.08
CA MET A 251 -8.31 9.77 5.29
C MET A 251 -8.88 8.50 4.67
N GLU A 252 -8.02 7.58 4.22
CA GLU A 252 -8.43 6.26 3.72
C GLU A 252 -9.06 5.43 4.84
N LEU A 253 -8.47 5.48 6.04
CA LEU A 253 -9.00 4.82 7.22
C LEU A 253 -10.38 5.40 7.61
N GLU A 254 -10.53 6.73 7.63
CA GLU A 254 -11.81 7.35 7.91
C GLU A 254 -12.87 7.01 6.86
N ALA A 255 -12.50 7.01 5.58
CA ALA A 255 -13.39 6.63 4.49
C ALA A 255 -13.90 5.19 4.60
N SER A 256 -13.04 4.28 5.04
CA SER A 256 -13.41 2.88 5.23
C SER A 256 -14.51 2.67 6.28
N LYS A 257 -14.59 3.53 7.32
CA LYS A 257 -15.65 3.49 8.34
C LYS A 257 -17.03 3.84 7.78
N HIS A 258 -17.05 4.56 6.65
CA HIS A 258 -18.28 4.97 5.95
C HIS A 258 -18.55 4.11 4.71
N ASP A 259 -17.81 3.03 4.52
CA ASP A 259 -17.92 2.17 3.32
C ASP A 259 -17.77 2.99 2.03
N LEU A 260 -16.75 3.87 2.01
CA LEU A 260 -16.33 4.67 0.87
C LEU A 260 -15.00 4.15 0.33
N ALA A 261 -14.91 3.98 -0.98
CA ALA A 261 -13.63 3.69 -1.64
C ALA A 261 -12.87 5.00 -1.87
N TYR A 262 -11.87 5.27 -1.05
CA TYR A 262 -11.07 6.49 -1.10
C TYR A 262 -9.59 6.16 -1.24
N ILE A 263 -8.88 6.91 -2.09
CA ILE A 263 -7.42 6.87 -2.21
C ILE A 263 -6.94 8.32 -2.29
N LYS A 264 -6.01 8.68 -1.41
CA LYS A 264 -5.38 9.99 -1.42
C LYS A 264 -4.41 10.12 -2.58
N LEU A 265 -4.40 11.29 -3.25
CA LEU A 265 -3.47 11.66 -4.31
C LEU A 265 -2.86 13.06 -4.03
N ASP A 266 -1.86 13.44 -4.81
CA ASP A 266 -1.10 14.69 -4.59
C ASP A 266 -1.62 15.87 -5.43
N GLY A 267 -2.93 15.98 -5.61
CA GLY A 267 -3.54 17.04 -6.40
C GLY A 267 -4.24 18.10 -5.56
N ASP A 268 -4.99 18.96 -6.25
CA ASP A 268 -5.69 20.11 -5.68
C ASP A 268 -7.20 20.16 -6.02
N ILE A 269 -7.69 19.22 -6.83
CA ILE A 269 -9.14 19.07 -7.11
C ILE A 269 -9.67 17.82 -6.42
N GLY A 270 -10.50 18.01 -5.41
CA GLY A 270 -11.24 16.91 -4.76
C GLY A 270 -12.27 16.31 -5.73
N CYS A 271 -12.36 14.99 -5.76
CA CYS A 271 -13.25 14.23 -6.62
C CYS A 271 -14.26 13.43 -5.80
N MET A 272 -15.55 13.50 -6.14
CA MET A 272 -16.60 12.64 -5.62
C MET A 272 -17.44 12.10 -6.77
N VAL A 273 -17.43 10.78 -6.93
CA VAL A 273 -18.01 10.11 -8.10
C VAL A 273 -18.74 8.85 -7.66
N ASN A 274 -19.69 8.38 -8.42
CA ASN A 274 -20.28 7.06 -8.26
C ASN A 274 -19.83 6.11 -9.37
N GLY A 275 -19.05 5.12 -8.98
CA GLY A 275 -18.47 4.10 -9.86
C GLY A 275 -17.01 4.36 -10.23
N ALA A 276 -16.19 3.36 -10.01
CA ALA A 276 -14.73 3.44 -10.15
C ALA A 276 -14.27 3.86 -11.56
N GLY A 277 -14.91 3.35 -12.61
CA GLY A 277 -14.58 3.72 -14.00
C GLY A 277 -14.85 5.20 -14.29
N LEU A 278 -15.96 5.74 -13.76
CA LEU A 278 -16.29 7.16 -13.89
C LEU A 278 -15.33 8.03 -13.07
N ALA A 279 -14.90 7.55 -11.90
CA ALA A 279 -13.91 8.23 -11.07
C ALA A 279 -12.56 8.34 -11.79
N MET A 280 -12.08 7.28 -12.41
CA MET A 280 -10.84 7.29 -13.20
C MET A 280 -10.94 8.27 -14.37
N ALA A 281 -12.04 8.22 -15.14
CA ALA A 281 -12.26 9.16 -16.25
C ALA A 281 -12.34 10.62 -15.77
N THR A 282 -12.91 10.87 -14.59
CA THR A 282 -12.98 12.21 -13.99
C THR A 282 -11.59 12.72 -13.62
N MET A 283 -10.76 11.88 -13.04
CA MET A 283 -9.37 12.23 -12.71
C MET A 283 -8.55 12.52 -13.97
N ASP A 284 -8.70 11.72 -15.02
CA ASP A 284 -8.00 11.92 -16.29
C ASP A 284 -8.37 13.24 -16.93
N ILE A 285 -9.66 13.59 -17.00
CA ILE A 285 -10.09 14.82 -17.64
C ILE A 285 -9.68 16.07 -16.84
N ILE A 286 -9.61 16.00 -15.50
CA ILE A 286 -9.05 17.08 -14.67
C ILE A 286 -7.59 17.30 -15.05
N LYS A 287 -6.79 16.24 -15.15
CA LYS A 287 -5.37 16.31 -15.51
C LYS A 287 -5.17 16.87 -16.93
N LEU A 288 -5.99 16.47 -17.88
CA LEU A 288 -5.98 17.01 -19.26
C LEU A 288 -6.30 18.51 -19.32
N ASN A 289 -7.04 19.05 -18.34
CA ASN A 289 -7.34 20.48 -18.23
C ASN A 289 -6.31 21.27 -17.38
N GLY A 290 -5.22 20.62 -16.96
CA GLY A 290 -4.04 21.29 -16.38
C GLY A 290 -4.07 21.48 -14.87
N MET A 291 -4.88 20.71 -14.15
CA MET A 291 -4.83 20.56 -12.69
C MET A 291 -4.76 19.08 -12.31
N PHE A 292 -4.60 18.76 -11.03
CA PHE A 292 -4.40 17.38 -10.59
C PHE A 292 -5.49 16.95 -9.60
N PRO A 293 -6.00 15.70 -9.70
CA PRO A 293 -6.95 15.16 -8.72
C PRO A 293 -6.27 14.97 -7.37
N ALA A 294 -6.93 15.43 -6.30
CA ALA A 294 -6.46 15.26 -4.92
C ALA A 294 -6.79 13.89 -4.35
N ASN A 295 -7.77 13.20 -4.93
CA ASN A 295 -8.21 11.89 -4.48
C ASN A 295 -8.96 11.14 -5.58
N PHE A 296 -8.96 9.80 -5.46
CA PHE A 296 -10.01 8.95 -5.99
C PHE A 296 -11.09 8.81 -4.90
N LEU A 297 -12.36 8.94 -5.25
CA LEU A 297 -13.47 8.62 -4.34
C LEU A 297 -14.67 8.10 -5.10
N ASP A 298 -15.08 6.88 -4.79
CA ASP A 298 -16.30 6.25 -5.26
C ASP A 298 -17.28 6.09 -4.09
N VAL A 299 -18.40 6.82 -4.15
CA VAL A 299 -19.45 6.74 -3.13
C VAL A 299 -20.35 5.50 -3.30
N GLY A 300 -20.16 4.74 -4.38
CA GLY A 300 -20.95 3.57 -4.72
C GLY A 300 -22.37 3.87 -5.21
N GLY A 301 -23.03 2.83 -5.71
CA GLY A 301 -24.40 2.95 -6.28
C GLY A 301 -25.52 3.14 -5.24
N GLY A 302 -25.24 3.05 -3.95
CA GLY A 302 -26.21 3.18 -2.85
C GLY A 302 -25.94 4.39 -1.95
N ALA A 303 -25.25 5.43 -2.44
CA ALA A 303 -24.93 6.60 -1.66
C ALA A 303 -26.19 7.29 -1.12
N ASN A 304 -26.17 7.58 0.17
CA ASN A 304 -27.18 8.34 0.90
C ASN A 304 -26.57 9.67 1.38
N LYS A 305 -27.38 10.47 2.06
CA LYS A 305 -26.94 11.76 2.61
C LYS A 305 -25.73 11.62 3.54
N GLU A 306 -25.72 10.61 4.40
CA GLU A 306 -24.66 10.38 5.38
C GLU A 306 -23.33 10.07 4.69
N LYS A 307 -23.31 9.18 3.68
CA LYS A 307 -22.12 8.89 2.88
C LYS A 307 -21.62 10.12 2.12
N VAL A 308 -22.50 10.89 1.51
CA VAL A 308 -22.13 12.13 0.80
C VAL A 308 -21.54 13.16 1.76
N THR A 309 -22.12 13.32 2.95
CA THR A 309 -21.57 14.23 3.97
C THR A 309 -20.19 13.78 4.47
N ALA A 310 -20.01 12.50 4.73
CA ALA A 310 -18.72 11.93 5.11
C ALA A 310 -17.67 12.16 4.01
N ALA A 311 -18.04 11.89 2.76
CA ALA A 311 -17.17 12.13 1.60
C ALA A 311 -16.70 13.59 1.50
N PHE A 312 -17.59 14.57 1.65
CA PHE A 312 -17.21 15.98 1.69
C PHE A 312 -16.26 16.32 2.84
N LYS A 313 -16.55 15.82 4.05
CA LYS A 313 -15.70 16.04 5.23
C LYS A 313 -14.29 15.50 5.01
N ILE A 314 -14.18 14.30 4.44
CA ILE A 314 -12.89 13.67 4.14
C ILE A 314 -12.13 14.48 3.09
N ILE A 315 -12.76 14.84 1.97
CA ILE A 315 -12.13 15.65 0.92
C ILE A 315 -11.64 16.98 1.48
N LEU A 316 -12.47 17.69 2.26
CA LEU A 316 -12.15 19.00 2.83
C LEU A 316 -11.13 18.94 3.98
N SER A 317 -10.88 17.77 4.55
CA SER A 317 -9.81 17.61 5.55
C SER A 317 -8.41 17.66 4.92
N ASP A 318 -8.29 17.51 3.60
CA ASP A 318 -7.05 17.71 2.89
C ASP A 318 -6.82 19.21 2.60
N PRO A 319 -5.81 19.84 3.22
CA PRO A 319 -5.53 21.25 3.00
C PRO A 319 -5.05 21.59 1.57
N ALA A 320 -4.66 20.59 0.77
CA ALA A 320 -4.28 20.78 -0.62
C ALA A 320 -5.49 21.00 -1.53
N VAL A 321 -6.69 20.63 -1.11
CA VAL A 321 -7.92 20.75 -1.92
C VAL A 321 -8.33 22.19 -2.05
N LYS A 322 -8.36 22.68 -3.30
CA LYS A 322 -8.75 24.05 -3.68
C LYS A 322 -10.11 24.13 -4.35
N GLY A 323 -10.69 23.00 -4.76
CA GLY A 323 -12.02 22.92 -5.37
C GLY A 323 -12.50 21.48 -5.42
N ILE A 324 -13.80 21.27 -5.58
CA ILE A 324 -14.40 19.93 -5.59
C ILE A 324 -15.21 19.74 -6.87
N LEU A 325 -14.96 18.63 -7.56
CA LEU A 325 -15.77 18.16 -8.68
C LEU A 325 -16.60 16.95 -8.25
N VAL A 326 -17.90 17.11 -8.25
CA VAL A 326 -18.87 16.01 -8.08
C VAL A 326 -19.36 15.58 -9.45
N ASN A 327 -19.18 14.32 -9.79
CA ASN A 327 -19.61 13.77 -11.07
C ASN A 327 -20.43 12.49 -10.85
N ILE A 328 -21.74 12.60 -10.98
CA ILE A 328 -22.68 11.52 -10.70
C ILE A 328 -23.42 11.11 -11.97
N PHE A 329 -23.39 9.81 -12.25
CA PHE A 329 -24.22 9.19 -13.25
C PHE A 329 -25.32 8.37 -12.57
N GLY A 330 -26.56 8.89 -12.60
CA GLY A 330 -27.71 8.26 -11.98
C GLY A 330 -28.29 7.13 -12.84
N GLY A 331 -28.01 5.90 -12.43
CA GLY A 331 -28.70 4.70 -12.94
C GLY A 331 -29.73 4.24 -11.91
N ILE A 332 -29.31 3.32 -11.04
CA ILE A 332 -30.09 2.90 -9.85
C ILE A 332 -30.20 4.06 -8.86
N MET A 333 -29.15 4.84 -8.71
CA MET A 333 -29.13 6.06 -7.90
C MET A 333 -29.84 7.20 -8.62
N ARG A 334 -30.68 7.93 -7.91
CA ARG A 334 -31.48 9.06 -8.46
C ARG A 334 -30.78 10.38 -8.20
N CYS A 335 -30.68 11.22 -9.23
CA CYS A 335 -30.00 12.51 -9.17
C CYS A 335 -30.63 13.49 -8.18
N ASP A 336 -31.95 13.46 -7.98
CA ASP A 336 -32.65 14.30 -7.02
C ASP A 336 -32.26 13.99 -5.58
N ILE A 337 -32.13 12.71 -5.21
CA ILE A 337 -31.68 12.29 -3.87
C ILE A 337 -30.23 12.71 -3.62
N ILE A 338 -29.38 12.57 -4.62
CA ILE A 338 -27.98 12.97 -4.51
C ILE A 338 -27.84 14.49 -4.41
N ALA A 339 -28.60 15.25 -5.20
CA ALA A 339 -28.60 16.71 -5.13
C ALA A 339 -29.00 17.21 -3.74
N ASP A 340 -30.05 16.63 -3.13
CA ASP A 340 -30.43 16.93 -1.75
C ASP A 340 -29.30 16.60 -0.76
N GLY A 341 -28.64 15.46 -0.94
CA GLY A 341 -27.49 15.05 -0.14
C GLY A 341 -26.31 16.02 -0.27
N ILE A 342 -25.96 16.42 -1.49
CA ILE A 342 -24.89 17.39 -1.77
C ILE A 342 -25.20 18.74 -1.12
N VAL A 343 -26.41 19.28 -1.30
CA VAL A 343 -26.83 20.55 -0.71
C VAL A 343 -26.78 20.50 0.82
N ALA A 344 -27.30 19.44 1.40
CA ALA A 344 -27.29 19.27 2.86
C ALA A 344 -25.86 19.14 3.41
N ALA A 345 -25.03 18.36 2.76
CA ALA A 345 -23.62 18.16 3.14
C ALA A 345 -22.82 19.47 3.00
N ALA A 346 -22.95 20.18 1.89
CA ALA A 346 -22.26 21.44 1.67
C ALA A 346 -22.63 22.51 2.70
N LYS A 347 -23.89 22.54 3.14
CA LYS A 347 -24.34 23.42 4.24
C LYS A 347 -23.76 23.00 5.59
N GLU A 348 -23.73 21.70 5.87
CA GLU A 348 -23.22 21.17 7.15
C GLU A 348 -21.71 21.44 7.32
N VAL A 349 -20.92 21.29 6.24
CA VAL A 349 -19.47 21.51 6.29
C VAL A 349 -19.08 22.98 6.09
N ASN A 350 -20.02 23.92 5.89
CA ASN A 350 -19.75 25.31 5.54
C ASN A 350 -18.74 25.43 4.40
N LEU A 351 -19.07 24.82 3.25
CA LEU A 351 -18.20 24.71 2.09
C LEU A 351 -17.56 26.05 1.72
N SER A 352 -16.23 26.09 1.71
CA SER A 352 -15.42 27.29 1.47
C SER A 352 -14.66 27.29 0.15
N VAL A 353 -14.71 26.17 -0.58
CA VAL A 353 -14.04 26.02 -1.89
C VAL A 353 -15.06 25.92 -3.01
N PRO A 354 -14.71 26.29 -4.25
CA PRO A 354 -15.57 26.10 -5.43
C PRO A 354 -16.09 24.67 -5.55
N LEU A 355 -17.38 24.54 -5.86
CA LEU A 355 -18.05 23.27 -6.08
C LEU A 355 -18.68 23.23 -7.46
N VAL A 356 -18.22 22.33 -8.30
CA VAL A 356 -18.83 22.03 -9.60
C VAL A 356 -19.51 20.67 -9.52
N VAL A 357 -20.75 20.61 -9.98
CA VAL A 357 -21.56 19.38 -9.95
C VAL A 357 -22.09 19.05 -11.34
N ARG A 358 -21.76 17.87 -11.81
CA ARG A 358 -22.35 17.25 -13.00
C ARG A 358 -23.25 16.10 -12.58
N LEU A 359 -24.51 16.18 -12.97
CA LEU A 359 -25.51 15.13 -12.81
C LEU A 359 -25.98 14.65 -14.16
N GLU A 360 -26.15 13.35 -14.33
CA GLU A 360 -26.69 12.71 -15.51
C GLU A 360 -27.52 11.49 -15.12
N GLY A 361 -28.57 11.16 -15.90
CA GLY A 361 -29.38 9.94 -15.69
C GLY A 361 -30.72 10.21 -15.02
N THR A 362 -31.17 9.28 -14.16
CA THR A 362 -32.53 9.29 -13.57
C THR A 362 -32.79 10.53 -12.71
N ASN A 363 -33.85 11.27 -13.03
CA ASN A 363 -34.28 12.51 -12.36
C ASN A 363 -33.27 13.67 -12.44
N VAL A 364 -32.47 13.74 -13.49
CA VAL A 364 -31.43 14.78 -13.67
C VAL A 364 -31.99 16.20 -13.61
N GLU A 365 -33.09 16.49 -14.26
CA GLU A 365 -33.69 17.82 -14.28
C GLU A 365 -34.09 18.29 -12.88
N LYS A 366 -34.72 17.39 -12.10
CA LYS A 366 -35.05 17.67 -10.71
C LYS A 366 -33.83 17.87 -9.81
N GLY A 367 -32.77 17.09 -10.05
CA GLY A 367 -31.48 17.25 -9.35
C GLY A 367 -30.86 18.62 -9.67
N LYS A 368 -30.83 19.04 -10.92
CA LYS A 368 -30.36 20.39 -11.35
C LYS A 368 -31.18 21.51 -10.71
N GLU A 369 -32.52 21.37 -10.66
CA GLU A 369 -33.40 22.32 -9.99
C GLU A 369 -33.08 22.45 -8.48
N ILE A 370 -32.88 21.35 -7.77
CA ILE A 370 -32.50 21.34 -6.34
C ILE A 370 -31.19 22.10 -6.14
N LEU A 371 -30.18 21.82 -6.97
CA LEU A 371 -28.88 22.51 -6.87
C LEU A 371 -29.05 24.04 -7.15
N ALA A 372 -29.75 24.42 -8.16
CA ALA A 372 -29.98 25.82 -8.52
C ALA A 372 -30.72 26.61 -7.43
N ASN A 373 -31.71 25.98 -6.75
CA ASN A 373 -32.51 26.59 -5.70
C ASN A 373 -31.88 26.47 -4.29
N SER A 374 -30.67 25.89 -4.17
CA SER A 374 -30.03 25.65 -2.89
C SER A 374 -29.55 26.89 -2.11
N GLY A 375 -29.36 28.00 -2.82
CA GLY A 375 -28.74 29.23 -2.30
C GLY A 375 -27.24 29.10 -2.06
N LEU A 376 -26.60 28.03 -2.51
CA LEU A 376 -25.16 27.80 -2.45
C LEU A 376 -24.49 28.17 -3.78
N PRO A 377 -23.21 28.57 -3.78
CA PRO A 377 -22.45 28.87 -5.00
C PRO A 377 -22.02 27.57 -5.71
N ILE A 378 -23.00 26.77 -6.15
CA ILE A 378 -22.77 25.53 -6.87
C ILE A 378 -22.84 25.80 -8.37
N VAL A 379 -21.80 25.43 -9.09
CA VAL A 379 -21.72 25.53 -10.54
C VAL A 379 -22.19 24.22 -11.17
N ALA A 380 -23.30 24.26 -11.91
CA ALA A 380 -23.77 23.09 -12.64
C ALA A 380 -22.98 22.89 -13.94
N ALA A 381 -22.71 21.64 -14.29
CA ALA A 381 -22.07 21.30 -15.54
C ALA A 381 -22.92 20.33 -16.37
N ASP A 382 -22.83 20.47 -17.72
CA ASP A 382 -23.64 19.71 -18.65
C ASP A 382 -23.03 18.36 -19.01
N ASP A 383 -21.70 18.30 -19.19
CA ASP A 383 -20.95 17.09 -19.47
C ASP A 383 -19.65 17.04 -18.69
N LEU A 384 -18.91 15.92 -18.80
CA LEU A 384 -17.67 15.73 -18.07
C LEU A 384 -16.56 16.70 -18.48
N GLY A 385 -16.48 17.04 -19.75
CA GLY A 385 -15.50 18.00 -20.26
C GLY A 385 -15.80 19.44 -19.80
N ASP A 386 -17.07 19.82 -19.79
CA ASP A 386 -17.56 21.09 -19.25
C ASP A 386 -17.29 21.18 -17.74
N ALA A 387 -17.57 20.10 -17.01
CA ALA A 387 -17.32 20.02 -15.57
C ALA A 387 -15.83 20.25 -15.22
N ALA A 388 -14.94 19.60 -15.95
CA ALA A 388 -13.49 19.77 -15.73
C ALA A 388 -13.01 21.19 -16.07
N LYS A 389 -13.48 21.78 -17.16
CA LYS A 389 -13.14 23.17 -17.51
C LYS A 389 -13.64 24.16 -16.46
N LYS A 390 -14.87 23.98 -15.98
CA LYS A 390 -15.47 24.84 -14.97
C LYS A 390 -14.71 24.76 -13.66
N ILE A 391 -14.44 23.57 -13.12
CA ILE A 391 -13.75 23.46 -11.84
C ILE A 391 -12.32 24.04 -11.91
N VAL A 392 -11.60 23.78 -13.00
CA VAL A 392 -10.27 24.37 -13.22
C VAL A 392 -10.34 25.89 -13.34
N GLY A 393 -11.35 26.42 -14.02
CA GLY A 393 -11.60 27.85 -14.13
C GLY A 393 -11.91 28.51 -12.78
N GLU A 394 -12.84 27.96 -12.02
CA GLU A 394 -13.24 28.46 -10.70
C GLU A 394 -12.05 28.47 -9.71
N VAL A 395 -11.26 27.39 -9.66
CA VAL A 395 -10.09 27.34 -8.78
C VAL A 395 -9.04 28.37 -9.18
N LYS A 396 -8.78 28.57 -10.49
CA LYS A 396 -7.84 29.60 -10.95
C LYS A 396 -8.30 31.02 -10.69
N GLN A 397 -9.60 31.26 -10.57
CA GLN A 397 -10.16 32.59 -10.23
C GLN A 397 -10.14 32.83 -8.73
N ALA A 398 -10.21 31.78 -7.91
CA ALA A 398 -10.20 31.87 -6.46
C ALA A 398 -8.77 31.96 -5.86
N ALA A 399 -7.73 31.63 -6.65
CA ALA A 399 -6.31 31.67 -6.26
C ALA A 399 -5.71 33.05 -6.50
#